data_34349252bebddb494f96577f23f94fcb
#
_entry.id   34349252bebddb494f96577f23f94fcb
#
_cell.length_a   1.000
_cell.length_b   1.000
_cell.length_c   1.000
_cell.angle_alpha   90.00
_cell.angle_beta   90.00
_cell.angle_gamma   90.00
#
_symmetry.space_group_name_H-M   'P 1'
#
loop_
_entity.id
_entity.type
_entity.pdbx_description
1 polymer ?
#
loop_
_entity_poly.entity_id
_entity_poly.type
_entity_poly.pdbx_seq_one_letter_code
_entity_poly.pdbx_strand_id
1 'polypeptide(L)'
;MRPATGDTPVLWHLEISHYNEKARWALDYKGVAHVRRAVTPGLQEVTARRLRAGRTVPILEMNGRAIGDSTKIIEEIERRWPEPPLYPADPEERIRALDLEDYFDEQCGPDARRVLFNDNLAEPETFVAMFNGADRPRSGLLKTLTPLICQVVKRRFQIRPETVEESREKVRAAFDRIEADVGPSGYLVGESFGVADLTAASILGLIVVPPEFPYIKVHPDERTAQFRRFRDSLKDRPGFKWDEDMYARHRGTSAAVAAA
;
A
#
# COMPACT_ATOMS: atom_id res chain seq x y z
N MET A 1 -10.96 20.10 15.20
CA MET A 1 -12.39 20.36 14.92
C MET A 1 -13.12 19.01 14.90
N ARG A 2 -14.09 18.75 15.78
CA ARG A 2 -14.86 17.49 15.77
C ARG A 2 -15.71 17.44 14.49
N PRO A 3 -15.79 16.29 13.78
CA PRO A 3 -16.69 16.17 12.65
C PRO A 3 -18.13 16.32 13.13
N ALA A 4 -18.93 17.05 12.33
CA ALA A 4 -20.37 17.11 12.53
C ALA A 4 -20.96 15.68 12.48
N THR A 5 -21.75 15.33 13.47
CA THR A 5 -22.68 14.21 13.62
C THR A 5 -22.81 13.26 12.42
N GLY A 6 -21.84 12.40 12.21
CA GLY A 6 -21.87 11.27 11.28
C GLY A 6 -21.15 10.10 11.93
N ASP A 7 -21.48 8.86 11.55
CA ASP A 7 -20.81 7.67 12.05
C ASP A 7 -19.30 7.74 11.76
N THR A 8 -18.47 7.35 12.74
CA THR A 8 -17.03 7.25 12.56
C THR A 8 -16.72 6.35 11.36
N PRO A 9 -15.95 6.82 10.37
CA PRO A 9 -15.60 6.01 9.20
C PRO A 9 -14.92 4.70 9.60
N VAL A 10 -15.23 3.62 8.90
CA VAL A 10 -14.62 2.30 9.09
C VAL A 10 -13.85 1.90 7.84
N LEU A 11 -12.54 1.73 7.98
CA LEU A 11 -11.68 1.23 6.92
C LEU A 11 -11.48 -0.28 7.07
N TRP A 12 -12.04 -1.04 6.13
CA TRP A 12 -11.76 -2.46 5.97
C TRP A 12 -10.49 -2.63 5.15
N HIS A 13 -9.47 -3.27 5.72
CA HIS A 13 -8.16 -3.30 5.11
C HIS A 13 -7.44 -4.63 5.30
N LEU A 14 -6.53 -4.93 4.37
CA LEU A 14 -5.52 -5.97 4.50
C LEU A 14 -4.21 -5.30 4.93
N GLU A 15 -3.66 -5.70 6.07
CA GLU A 15 -2.54 -5.01 6.73
C GLU A 15 -1.32 -4.81 5.83
N ILE A 16 -0.87 -5.86 5.15
CA ILE A 16 0.34 -5.83 4.30
C ILE A 16 0.14 -5.13 2.95
N SER A 17 -1.09 -4.79 2.57
CA SER A 17 -1.36 -4.29 1.22
C SER A 17 -1.00 -2.82 1.06
N HIS A 18 -0.25 -2.51 -0.01
CA HIS A 18 0.13 -1.16 -0.42
C HIS A 18 -1.07 -0.29 -0.81
N TYR A 19 -2.08 -0.82 -1.53
CA TYR A 19 -3.32 -0.09 -1.80
C TYR A 19 -4.09 0.26 -0.54
N ASN A 20 -4.01 -0.61 0.47
CA ASN A 20 -4.60 -0.32 1.77
C ASN A 20 -3.75 0.67 2.56
N GLU A 21 -2.43 0.66 2.36
CA GLU A 21 -1.54 1.68 2.92
C GLU A 21 -1.85 3.06 2.34
N LYS A 22 -2.02 3.17 1.02
CA LYS A 22 -2.45 4.39 0.35
C LYS A 22 -3.70 5.01 1.03
N ALA A 23 -4.74 4.20 1.26
CA ALA A 23 -5.96 4.67 1.92
C ALA A 23 -5.77 5.01 3.42
N ARG A 24 -4.95 4.19 4.15
CA ARG A 24 -4.62 4.48 5.56
C ARG A 24 -3.87 5.79 5.70
N TRP A 25 -2.85 5.97 4.86
CA TRP A 25 -2.02 7.18 4.89
C TRP A 25 -2.84 8.42 4.60
N ALA A 26 -3.71 8.40 3.62
CA ALA A 26 -4.60 9.53 3.33
C ALA A 26 -5.48 9.91 4.52
N LEU A 27 -6.08 8.92 5.20
CA LEU A 27 -6.88 9.16 6.41
C LEU A 27 -6.04 9.73 7.56
N ASP A 28 -4.84 9.18 7.77
CA ASP A 28 -3.92 9.61 8.82
C ASP A 28 -3.39 11.02 8.54
N TYR A 29 -2.94 11.29 7.30
CA TYR A 29 -2.41 12.59 6.88
C TYR A 29 -3.42 13.72 7.08
N LYS A 30 -4.68 13.45 6.78
CA LYS A 30 -5.78 14.40 7.01
C LYS A 30 -6.31 14.43 8.45
N GLY A 31 -5.75 13.63 9.34
CA GLY A 31 -6.21 13.55 10.74
C GLY A 31 -7.65 13.08 10.90
N VAL A 32 -8.17 12.31 9.94
CA VAL A 32 -9.54 11.80 9.98
C VAL A 32 -9.65 10.64 10.96
N ALA A 33 -10.34 10.85 12.06
CA ALA A 33 -10.61 9.78 13.02
C ALA A 33 -11.42 8.65 12.35
N HIS A 34 -10.91 7.42 12.40
CA HIS A 34 -11.54 6.27 11.74
C HIS A 34 -11.22 4.96 12.48
N VAL A 35 -12.07 3.96 12.33
CA VAL A 35 -11.84 2.61 12.84
C VAL A 35 -11.20 1.77 11.75
N ARG A 36 -10.16 0.99 12.09
CA ARG A 36 -9.56 0.00 11.18
C ARG A 36 -10.07 -1.39 11.49
N ARG A 37 -10.59 -2.07 10.48
CA ARG A 37 -10.99 -3.47 10.56
C ARG A 37 -10.14 -4.32 9.63
N ALA A 38 -9.24 -5.10 10.22
CA ALA A 38 -8.40 -6.01 9.44
C ALA A 38 -9.22 -7.15 8.85
N VAL A 39 -9.03 -7.39 7.56
CA VAL A 39 -9.64 -8.50 6.83
C VAL A 39 -8.66 -9.68 6.80
N THR A 40 -9.17 -10.87 7.09
CA THR A 40 -8.36 -12.09 7.01
C THR A 40 -7.89 -12.31 5.57
N PRO A 41 -6.59 -12.58 5.36
CA PRO A 41 -6.05 -12.90 4.04
C PRO A 41 -6.84 -14.04 3.38
N GLY A 42 -7.22 -13.85 2.11
CA GLY A 42 -8.09 -14.78 1.36
C GLY A 42 -9.59 -14.47 1.45
N LEU A 43 -10.04 -13.69 2.44
CA LEU A 43 -11.47 -13.34 2.60
C LEU A 43 -11.84 -11.93 2.10
N GLN A 44 -10.91 -11.21 1.49
CA GLN A 44 -11.14 -9.83 1.02
C GLN A 44 -12.27 -9.73 -0.01
N GLU A 45 -12.40 -10.72 -0.90
CA GLU A 45 -13.48 -10.72 -1.90
C GLU A 45 -14.86 -10.97 -1.26
N VAL A 46 -14.92 -11.83 -0.25
CA VAL A 46 -16.16 -12.08 0.52
C VAL A 46 -16.58 -10.82 1.24
N THR A 47 -15.63 -10.13 1.89
CA THR A 47 -15.88 -8.86 2.59
C THR A 47 -16.38 -7.80 1.62
N ALA A 48 -15.70 -7.63 0.47
CA ALA A 48 -16.07 -6.64 -0.54
C ALA A 48 -17.48 -6.88 -1.12
N ARG A 49 -17.81 -8.13 -1.42
CA ARG A 49 -19.16 -8.50 -1.89
C ARG A 49 -20.23 -8.25 -0.84
N ARG A 50 -19.96 -8.59 0.43
CA ARG A 50 -20.89 -8.33 1.55
C ARG A 50 -21.18 -6.83 1.70
N LEU A 51 -20.17 -5.99 1.54
CA LEU A 51 -20.27 -4.54 1.65
C LEU A 51 -20.74 -3.88 0.33
N ARG A 52 -20.91 -4.64 -0.74
CA ARG A 52 -21.29 -4.13 -2.09
C ARG A 52 -20.34 -3.05 -2.61
N ALA A 53 -19.04 -3.16 -2.28
CA ALA A 53 -18.01 -2.17 -2.58
C ALA A 53 -16.91 -2.73 -3.51
N GLY A 54 -17.29 -3.49 -4.52
CA GLY A 54 -16.35 -4.05 -5.50
C GLY A 54 -15.90 -5.48 -5.17
N ARG A 55 -14.62 -5.79 -5.43
CA ARG A 55 -14.09 -7.16 -5.36
C ARG A 55 -12.93 -7.33 -4.38
N THR A 56 -12.40 -6.24 -3.83
CA THR A 56 -11.22 -6.27 -2.97
C THR A 56 -11.27 -5.15 -1.92
N VAL A 57 -10.29 -5.12 -1.03
CA VAL A 57 -10.05 -4.03 -0.07
C VAL A 57 -8.87 -3.19 -0.56
N PRO A 58 -8.76 -1.88 -0.18
CA PRO A 58 -9.48 -1.21 0.90
C PRO A 58 -10.94 -0.88 0.58
N ILE A 59 -11.76 -0.80 1.64
CA ILE A 59 -13.15 -0.32 1.57
C ILE A 59 -13.35 0.65 2.73
N LEU A 60 -13.80 1.87 2.41
CA LEU A 60 -14.21 2.86 3.41
C LEU A 60 -15.74 2.84 3.54
N GLU A 61 -16.20 2.47 4.72
CA GLU A 61 -17.62 2.53 5.08
C GLU A 61 -17.89 3.79 5.88
N MET A 62 -18.84 4.60 5.43
CA MET A 62 -19.12 5.90 6.02
C MET A 62 -20.53 6.37 5.64
N ASN A 63 -21.30 6.82 6.64
CA ASN A 63 -22.68 7.32 6.45
C ASN A 63 -23.57 6.34 5.67
N GLY A 64 -23.51 5.05 5.99
CA GLY A 64 -24.30 4.01 5.33
C GLY A 64 -23.88 3.67 3.90
N ARG A 65 -22.76 4.22 3.40
CA ARG A 65 -22.19 3.93 2.08
C ARG A 65 -20.83 3.26 2.23
N ALA A 66 -20.55 2.30 1.36
CA ALA A 66 -19.24 1.65 1.26
C ALA A 66 -18.59 2.02 -0.08
N ILE A 67 -17.36 2.51 -0.01
CA ILE A 67 -16.55 2.95 -1.15
C ILE A 67 -15.36 2.01 -1.23
N GLY A 68 -15.26 1.25 -2.30
CA GLY A 68 -14.08 0.45 -2.64
C GLY A 68 -13.16 1.22 -3.57
N ASP A 69 -11.92 0.72 -3.71
CA ASP A 69 -10.86 1.35 -4.48
C ASP A 69 -10.16 2.50 -3.75
N SER A 70 -8.81 2.43 -3.69
CA SER A 70 -8.01 3.39 -2.90
C SER A 70 -8.07 4.81 -3.47
N THR A 71 -8.05 4.98 -4.78
CA THR A 71 -8.18 6.30 -5.42
C THR A 71 -9.53 6.94 -5.13
N LYS A 72 -10.64 6.20 -5.30
CA LYS A 72 -11.99 6.70 -4.99
C LYS A 72 -12.17 7.02 -3.49
N ILE A 73 -11.51 6.26 -2.63
CA ILE A 73 -11.49 6.56 -1.19
C ILE A 73 -10.79 7.89 -0.94
N ILE A 74 -9.63 8.14 -1.56
CA ILE A 74 -8.90 9.41 -1.40
C ILE A 74 -9.70 10.58 -1.97
N GLU A 75 -10.31 10.43 -3.14
CA GLU A 75 -11.20 11.45 -3.72
C GLU A 75 -12.34 11.83 -2.76
N GLU A 76 -12.99 10.85 -2.14
CA GLU A 76 -14.07 11.12 -1.17
C GLU A 76 -13.55 11.74 0.12
N ILE A 77 -12.37 11.33 0.60
CA ILE A 77 -11.69 11.93 1.75
C ILE A 77 -11.36 13.39 1.46
N GLU A 78 -10.75 13.68 0.29
CA GLU A 78 -10.41 15.04 -0.15
C GLU A 78 -11.65 15.94 -0.21
N ARG A 79 -12.71 15.45 -0.83
CA ARG A 79 -13.97 16.19 -0.95
C ARG A 79 -14.59 16.56 0.40
N ARG A 80 -14.44 15.72 1.43
CA ARG A 80 -15.03 15.95 2.77
C ARG A 80 -14.12 16.71 3.71
N TRP A 81 -12.84 16.46 3.62
CA TRP A 81 -11.79 17.06 4.44
C TRP A 81 -10.71 17.60 3.49
N PRO A 82 -10.95 18.78 2.88
CA PRO A 82 -10.02 19.32 1.88
C PRO A 82 -8.65 19.67 2.47
N GLU A 83 -8.57 19.94 3.77
CA GLU A 83 -7.32 20.33 4.42
C GLU A 83 -6.71 19.23 5.31
N PRO A 84 -5.37 19.05 5.27
CA PRO A 84 -4.44 19.57 4.27
C PRO A 84 -4.72 18.95 2.89
N PRO A 85 -4.51 19.69 1.78
CA PRO A 85 -4.85 19.20 0.45
C PRO A 85 -3.90 18.07 0.01
N LEU A 86 -4.45 17.06 -0.70
CA LEU A 86 -3.68 16.01 -1.37
C LEU A 86 -3.58 16.25 -2.87
N TYR A 87 -4.55 16.96 -3.45
CA TYR A 87 -4.54 17.28 -4.87
C TYR A 87 -4.17 18.76 -5.08
N PRO A 88 -3.24 19.07 -6.00
CA PRO A 88 -2.89 20.45 -6.33
C PRO A 88 -4.10 21.29 -6.75
N ALA A 89 -4.08 22.56 -6.39
CA ALA A 89 -5.10 23.52 -6.82
C ALA A 89 -4.86 24.00 -8.27
N ASP A 90 -3.59 24.06 -8.70
CA ASP A 90 -3.24 24.39 -10.07
C ASP A 90 -3.69 23.28 -11.03
N PRO A 91 -4.39 23.59 -12.14
CA PRO A 91 -4.94 22.59 -13.05
C PRO A 91 -3.85 21.73 -13.75
N GLU A 92 -2.70 22.31 -14.11
CA GLU A 92 -1.63 21.59 -14.82
C GLU A 92 -0.92 20.64 -13.86
N GLU A 93 -0.61 21.12 -12.65
CA GLU A 93 -0.08 20.28 -11.58
C GLU A 93 -1.05 19.15 -11.20
N ARG A 94 -2.35 19.45 -11.16
CA ARG A 94 -3.38 18.45 -10.86
C ARG A 94 -3.42 17.34 -11.91
N ILE A 95 -3.36 17.68 -13.18
CA ILE A 95 -3.29 16.69 -14.27
C ILE A 95 -2.04 15.82 -14.09
N ARG A 96 -0.88 16.43 -13.85
CA ARG A 96 0.37 15.70 -13.63
C ARG A 96 0.30 14.79 -12.39
N ALA A 97 -0.31 15.25 -11.31
CA ALA A 97 -0.48 14.46 -10.09
C ALA A 97 -1.38 13.23 -10.33
N LEU A 98 -2.46 13.37 -11.09
CA LEU A 98 -3.36 12.28 -11.46
C LEU A 98 -2.68 11.28 -12.40
N ASP A 99 -1.89 11.74 -13.37
CA ASP A 99 -1.13 10.86 -14.27
C ASP A 99 -0.10 10.03 -13.50
N LEU A 100 0.56 10.62 -12.51
CA LEU A 100 1.49 9.89 -11.64
C LEU A 100 0.76 8.93 -10.69
N GLU A 101 -0.37 9.34 -10.13
CA GLU A 101 -1.21 8.47 -9.32
C GLU A 101 -1.59 7.20 -10.12
N ASP A 102 -2.11 7.37 -11.34
CA ASP A 102 -2.49 6.27 -12.23
C ASP A 102 -1.28 5.37 -12.58
N TYR A 103 -0.16 5.97 -12.91
CA TYR A 103 1.07 5.23 -13.23
C TYR A 103 1.52 4.33 -12.07
N PHE A 104 1.64 4.87 -10.87
CA PHE A 104 2.07 4.07 -9.71
C PHE A 104 1.02 3.06 -9.27
N ASP A 105 -0.26 3.42 -9.31
CA ASP A 105 -1.36 2.57 -8.86
C ASP A 105 -1.60 1.40 -9.81
N GLU A 106 -1.79 1.66 -11.09
CA GLU A 106 -2.24 0.69 -12.07
C GLU A 106 -1.08 -0.04 -12.78
N GLN A 107 0.03 0.66 -13.07
CA GLN A 107 1.13 0.08 -13.82
C GLN A 107 2.22 -0.49 -12.89
N CYS A 108 2.56 0.18 -11.79
CA CYS A 108 3.59 -0.29 -10.87
C CYS A 108 3.06 -1.22 -9.77
N GLY A 109 1.90 -0.92 -9.20
CA GLY A 109 1.36 -1.62 -8.03
C GLY A 109 1.22 -3.15 -8.18
N PRO A 110 0.64 -3.66 -9.29
CA PRO A 110 0.57 -5.10 -9.54
C PRO A 110 1.95 -5.77 -9.63
N ASP A 111 2.93 -5.07 -10.21
CA ASP A 111 4.28 -5.57 -10.43
C ASP A 111 5.10 -5.56 -9.13
N ALA A 112 5.04 -4.51 -8.32
CA ALA A 112 5.65 -4.46 -6.99
C ALA A 112 5.15 -5.62 -6.09
N ARG A 113 3.84 -5.88 -6.09
CA ARG A 113 3.25 -7.01 -5.38
C ARG A 113 3.73 -8.35 -5.93
N ARG A 114 3.86 -8.51 -7.25
CA ARG A 114 4.33 -9.75 -7.86
C ARG A 114 5.76 -10.07 -7.46
N VAL A 115 6.63 -9.06 -7.47
CA VAL A 115 8.02 -9.19 -6.99
C VAL A 115 8.04 -9.57 -5.51
N LEU A 116 7.32 -8.82 -4.66
CA LEU A 116 7.23 -9.12 -3.23
C LEU A 116 6.80 -10.58 -2.98
N PHE A 117 5.74 -11.02 -3.64
CA PHE A 117 5.21 -12.37 -3.43
C PHE A 117 6.16 -13.43 -3.96
N ASN A 118 6.67 -13.28 -5.19
CA ASN A 118 7.64 -14.22 -5.74
C ASN A 118 8.83 -14.42 -4.81
N ASP A 119 9.41 -13.33 -4.38
CA ASP A 119 10.64 -13.36 -3.63
C ASP A 119 10.46 -13.98 -2.24
N ASN A 120 9.31 -13.81 -1.62
CA ASN A 120 9.02 -14.40 -0.30
C ASN A 120 8.39 -15.79 -0.38
N LEU A 121 7.75 -16.16 -1.50
CA LEU A 121 7.23 -17.52 -1.72
C LEU A 121 8.33 -18.59 -1.89
N ALA A 122 9.59 -18.20 -2.06
CA ALA A 122 10.73 -19.09 -2.04
C ALA A 122 10.85 -19.81 -0.67
N GLU A 123 10.45 -19.13 0.40
CA GLU A 123 10.35 -19.66 1.76
C GLU A 123 8.91 -19.54 2.24
N PRO A 124 8.06 -20.56 2.05
CA PRO A 124 6.63 -20.50 2.36
C PRO A 124 6.31 -20.09 3.79
N GLU A 125 7.22 -20.40 4.72
CA GLU A 125 7.08 -20.02 6.12
C GLU A 125 7.23 -18.51 6.33
N THR A 126 8.23 -17.91 5.73
CA THR A 126 8.45 -16.45 5.72
C THR A 126 7.26 -15.75 5.07
N PHE A 127 6.79 -16.26 3.92
CA PHE A 127 5.61 -15.70 3.26
C PHE A 127 4.37 -15.68 4.17
N VAL A 128 4.07 -16.79 4.85
CA VAL A 128 2.91 -16.84 5.79
C VAL A 128 3.14 -15.95 7.00
N ALA A 129 4.38 -15.84 7.50
CA ALA A 129 4.71 -14.98 8.62
C ALA A 129 4.48 -13.49 8.32
N MET A 130 4.65 -13.05 7.08
CA MET A 130 4.35 -11.67 6.66
C MET A 130 2.89 -11.27 6.90
N PHE A 131 1.97 -12.22 6.90
CA PHE A 131 0.54 -11.95 7.16
C PHE A 131 0.16 -12.16 8.63
N ASN A 132 0.76 -13.13 9.30
CA ASN A 132 0.33 -13.57 10.63
C ASN A 132 1.28 -13.15 11.76
N GLY A 133 2.49 -12.72 11.45
CA GLY A 133 3.60 -12.53 12.39
C GLY A 133 4.42 -13.81 12.60
N ALA A 134 5.72 -13.63 12.88
CA ALA A 134 6.65 -14.73 13.06
C ALA A 134 6.36 -15.56 14.34
N ASP A 135 5.91 -14.87 15.39
CA ASP A 135 5.72 -15.45 16.73
C ASP A 135 4.40 -16.21 16.92
N ARG A 136 3.48 -16.15 15.94
CA ARG A 136 2.21 -16.88 16.07
C ARG A 136 2.40 -18.36 15.78
N PRO A 137 2.05 -19.27 16.73
CA PRO A 137 2.11 -20.70 16.50
C PRO A 137 1.20 -21.06 15.32
N ARG A 138 1.78 -21.67 14.30
CA ARG A 138 1.04 -22.14 13.13
C ARG A 138 0.29 -23.40 13.53
N SER A 139 -1.02 -23.43 13.31
CA SER A 139 -1.77 -24.68 13.44
C SER A 139 -1.18 -25.74 12.48
N GLY A 140 -1.20 -27.00 12.89
CA GLY A 140 -0.74 -28.10 12.02
C GLY A 140 -1.44 -28.09 10.65
N LEU A 141 -2.73 -27.73 10.63
CA LEU A 141 -3.53 -27.57 9.43
C LEU A 141 -2.96 -26.47 8.49
N LEU A 142 -2.56 -25.32 9.02
CA LEU A 142 -1.99 -24.24 8.20
C LEU A 142 -0.67 -24.68 7.55
N LYS A 143 0.18 -25.40 8.31
CA LYS A 143 1.44 -25.94 7.74
C LYS A 143 1.17 -26.90 6.57
N THR A 144 0.18 -27.78 6.72
CA THR A 144 -0.21 -28.74 5.67
C THR A 144 -0.78 -28.02 4.44
N LEU A 145 -1.53 -26.94 4.61
CA LEU A 145 -2.17 -26.21 3.53
C LEU A 145 -1.24 -25.17 2.86
N THR A 146 -0.11 -24.81 3.49
CA THR A 146 0.81 -23.79 2.97
C THR A 146 1.25 -24.05 1.51
N PRO A 147 1.64 -25.24 1.07
CA PRO A 147 2.00 -25.48 -0.33
C PRO A 147 0.85 -25.18 -1.30
N LEU A 148 -0.38 -25.55 -0.94
CA LEU A 148 -1.56 -25.26 -1.75
C LEU A 148 -1.84 -23.76 -1.81
N ILE A 149 -1.74 -23.06 -0.69
CA ILE A 149 -1.87 -21.59 -0.63
C ILE A 149 -0.85 -20.94 -1.56
N CYS A 150 0.42 -21.36 -1.51
CA CYS A 150 1.46 -20.83 -2.39
C CYS A 150 1.15 -21.07 -3.88
N GLN A 151 0.63 -22.23 -4.23
CA GLN A 151 0.19 -22.54 -5.60
C GLN A 151 -0.96 -21.62 -6.06
N VAL A 152 -1.95 -21.41 -5.21
CA VAL A 152 -3.08 -20.51 -5.50
C VAL A 152 -2.59 -19.08 -5.69
N VAL A 153 -1.69 -18.61 -4.82
CA VAL A 153 -1.07 -17.28 -4.92
C VAL A 153 -0.29 -17.14 -6.23
N LYS A 154 0.56 -18.12 -6.56
CA LYS A 154 1.32 -18.12 -7.83
C LYS A 154 0.41 -18.01 -9.05
N ARG A 155 -0.68 -18.78 -9.09
CA ARG A 155 -1.65 -18.74 -10.20
C ARG A 155 -2.42 -17.42 -10.23
N ARG A 156 -2.91 -16.96 -9.08
CA ARG A 156 -3.73 -15.73 -8.95
C ARG A 156 -3.00 -14.48 -9.40
N PHE A 157 -1.70 -14.38 -9.10
CA PHE A 157 -0.86 -13.23 -9.41
C PHE A 157 0.09 -13.45 -10.59
N GLN A 158 -0.11 -14.55 -11.34
CA GLN A 158 0.67 -14.90 -12.54
C GLN A 158 2.18 -14.90 -12.29
N ILE A 159 2.59 -15.49 -11.16
CA ILE A 159 4.01 -15.55 -10.76
C ILE A 159 4.70 -16.65 -11.57
N ARG A 160 5.44 -16.23 -12.59
CA ARG A 160 6.28 -17.06 -13.47
C ARG A 160 7.61 -16.35 -13.66
N PRO A 161 8.72 -17.05 -13.98
CA PRO A 161 10.03 -16.42 -14.11
C PRO A 161 10.03 -15.18 -15.04
N GLU A 162 9.39 -15.30 -16.20
CA GLU A 162 9.34 -14.25 -17.22
C GLU A 162 8.58 -13.02 -16.69
N THR A 163 7.37 -13.22 -16.12
CA THR A 163 6.55 -12.13 -15.60
C THR A 163 7.15 -11.48 -14.37
N VAL A 164 7.95 -12.20 -13.61
CA VAL A 164 8.65 -11.66 -12.43
C VAL A 164 9.81 -10.76 -12.87
N GLU A 165 10.59 -11.16 -13.88
CA GLU A 165 11.69 -10.30 -14.37
C GLU A 165 11.15 -9.03 -15.04
N GLU A 166 10.11 -9.13 -15.86
CA GLU A 166 9.39 -7.95 -16.38
C GLU A 166 8.91 -7.03 -15.24
N SER A 167 8.39 -7.63 -14.15
CA SER A 167 7.94 -6.85 -12.99
C SER A 167 9.09 -6.16 -12.27
N ARG A 168 10.26 -6.80 -12.18
CA ARG A 168 11.45 -6.17 -11.59
C ARG A 168 11.94 -4.99 -12.42
N GLU A 169 11.90 -5.12 -13.76
CA GLU A 169 12.23 -4.01 -14.66
C GLU A 169 11.27 -2.84 -14.48
N LYS A 170 9.97 -3.10 -14.37
CA LYS A 170 8.96 -2.06 -14.12
C LYS A 170 9.13 -1.40 -12.75
N VAL A 171 9.49 -2.16 -11.71
CA VAL A 171 9.82 -1.59 -10.40
C VAL A 171 11.06 -0.70 -10.49
N ARG A 172 12.11 -1.11 -11.23
CA ARG A 172 13.28 -0.25 -11.47
C ARG A 172 12.90 1.03 -12.21
N ALA A 173 12.09 0.90 -13.27
CA ALA A 173 11.57 2.04 -14.03
C ALA A 173 10.71 2.98 -13.17
N ALA A 174 9.99 2.47 -12.17
CA ALA A 174 9.26 3.29 -11.23
C ALA A 174 10.20 4.16 -10.36
N PHE A 175 11.35 3.62 -9.95
CA PHE A 175 12.39 4.44 -9.30
C PHE A 175 13.02 5.44 -10.27
N ASP A 176 13.29 5.05 -11.54
CA ASP A 176 13.77 5.98 -12.58
C ASP A 176 12.77 7.13 -12.78
N ARG A 177 11.46 6.83 -12.73
CA ARG A 177 10.41 7.83 -12.85
C ARG A 177 10.40 8.81 -11.67
N ILE A 178 10.54 8.34 -10.43
CA ILE A 178 10.70 9.22 -9.27
C ILE A 178 11.91 10.13 -9.44
N GLU A 179 13.07 9.57 -9.79
CA GLU A 179 14.32 10.30 -9.95
C GLU A 179 14.26 11.38 -11.04
N ALA A 180 13.43 11.15 -12.07
CA ALA A 180 13.20 12.11 -13.14
C ALA A 180 12.19 13.21 -12.79
N ASP A 181 11.17 12.89 -11.98
CA ASP A 181 10.04 13.77 -11.70
C ASP A 181 10.15 14.57 -10.40
N VAL A 182 11.00 14.14 -9.46
CA VAL A 182 11.22 14.89 -8.20
C VAL A 182 11.76 16.28 -8.50
N GLY A 183 10.97 17.29 -8.09
CA GLY A 183 11.35 18.69 -8.22
C GLY A 183 12.32 19.18 -7.14
N PRO A 184 12.75 20.45 -7.22
CA PRO A 184 13.62 21.06 -6.21
C PRO A 184 13.01 21.08 -4.80
N SER A 185 11.68 21.06 -4.70
CA SER A 185 10.91 20.95 -3.45
C SER A 185 11.07 19.59 -2.75
N GLY A 186 11.54 18.57 -3.47
CA GLY A 186 11.61 17.19 -3.01
C GLY A 186 10.32 16.39 -3.22
N TYR A 187 9.31 16.98 -3.87
CA TYR A 187 8.03 16.33 -4.20
C TYR A 187 7.92 16.08 -5.71
N LEU A 188 7.09 15.13 -6.09
CA LEU A 188 6.84 14.76 -7.49
C LEU A 188 6.06 15.84 -8.23
N VAL A 189 5.19 16.57 -7.53
CA VAL A 189 4.38 17.64 -8.09
C VAL A 189 4.24 18.77 -7.09
N GLY A 190 4.47 20.01 -7.53
CA GLY A 190 4.30 21.22 -6.72
C GLY A 190 5.30 21.34 -5.57
N GLU A 191 4.90 22.09 -4.53
CA GLU A 191 5.79 22.47 -3.42
C GLU A 191 5.48 21.75 -2.10
N SER A 192 4.53 20.79 -2.10
CA SER A 192 4.08 20.09 -0.91
C SER A 192 3.70 18.65 -1.20
N PHE A 193 3.72 17.82 -0.14
CA PHE A 193 3.28 16.44 -0.21
C PHE A 193 1.86 16.32 -0.74
N GLY A 194 1.69 15.52 -1.79
CA GLY A 194 0.42 15.34 -2.47
C GLY A 194 0.09 13.88 -2.80
N VAL A 195 -0.97 13.68 -3.59
CA VAL A 195 -1.47 12.33 -3.94
C VAL A 195 -0.46 11.54 -4.77
N ALA A 196 0.33 12.21 -5.60
CA ALA A 196 1.40 11.57 -6.38
C ALA A 196 2.46 10.95 -5.45
N ASP A 197 2.95 11.73 -4.48
CA ASP A 197 3.95 11.28 -3.51
C ASP A 197 3.40 10.15 -2.63
N LEU A 198 2.18 10.35 -2.11
CA LEU A 198 1.49 9.37 -1.27
C LEU A 198 1.32 8.03 -2.00
N THR A 199 0.93 8.08 -3.28
CA THR A 199 0.72 6.87 -4.08
C THR A 199 2.05 6.18 -4.38
N ALA A 200 3.04 6.92 -4.91
CA ALA A 200 4.34 6.36 -5.23
C ALA A 200 4.99 5.69 -4.01
N ALA A 201 5.04 6.41 -2.88
CA ALA A 201 5.60 5.89 -1.64
C ALA A 201 4.82 4.69 -1.10
N SER A 202 3.48 4.73 -1.08
CA SER A 202 2.68 3.58 -0.62
C SER A 202 2.92 2.32 -1.47
N ILE A 203 3.04 2.47 -2.79
CA ILE A 203 3.24 1.35 -3.72
C ILE A 203 4.65 0.77 -3.59
N LEU A 204 5.67 1.61 -3.61
CA LEU A 204 7.07 1.17 -3.53
C LEU A 204 7.51 0.80 -2.11
N GLY A 205 6.80 1.30 -1.10
CA GLY A 205 6.99 0.90 0.29
C GLY A 205 6.91 -0.61 0.55
N LEU A 206 6.31 -1.41 -0.36
CA LEU A 206 6.39 -2.87 -0.31
C LEU A 206 7.81 -3.41 -0.51
N ILE A 207 8.61 -2.71 -1.31
CA ILE A 207 9.99 -3.09 -1.67
C ILE A 207 10.97 -2.41 -0.74
N VAL A 208 10.79 -1.10 -0.49
CA VAL A 208 11.65 -0.29 0.39
C VAL A 208 11.52 -0.74 1.83
N VAL A 209 10.30 -0.97 2.29
CA VAL A 209 9.94 -1.34 3.67
C VAL A 209 10.55 -0.37 4.68
N PRO A 210 10.20 0.92 4.62
CA PRO A 210 10.71 1.91 5.58
C PRO A 210 10.20 1.61 7.00
N PRO A 211 10.91 2.05 8.05
CA PRO A 211 10.52 1.78 9.44
C PRO A 211 9.10 2.24 9.79
N GLU A 212 8.63 3.31 9.18
CA GLU A 212 7.31 3.89 9.39
C GLU A 212 6.20 3.14 8.65
N PHE A 213 6.54 2.19 7.75
CA PHE A 213 5.52 1.38 7.08
C PHE A 213 4.77 0.55 8.14
N PRO A 214 3.45 0.74 8.31
CA PRO A 214 2.72 0.09 9.38
C PRO A 214 2.55 -1.41 9.11
N TYR A 215 2.36 -2.16 10.19
CA TYR A 215 2.07 -3.60 10.12
C TYR A 215 3.19 -4.46 9.53
N ILE A 216 4.44 -4.04 9.62
CA ILE A 216 5.58 -4.89 9.30
C ILE A 216 5.64 -6.01 10.36
N LYS A 217 5.44 -7.24 9.93
CA LYS A 217 5.45 -8.43 10.79
C LYS A 217 6.71 -9.28 10.66
N VAL A 218 7.45 -9.06 9.60
CA VAL A 218 8.77 -9.66 9.34
C VAL A 218 9.68 -8.54 8.86
N HIS A 219 10.73 -8.28 9.62
CA HIS A 219 11.70 -7.25 9.26
C HIS A 219 12.31 -7.54 7.87
N PRO A 220 12.62 -6.54 7.03
CA PRO A 220 13.17 -6.78 5.70
C PRO A 220 14.44 -7.65 5.72
N ASP A 221 15.29 -7.53 6.72
CA ASP A 221 16.51 -8.32 6.86
C ASP A 221 16.26 -9.79 7.25
N GLU A 222 15.09 -10.09 7.79
CA GLU A 222 14.62 -11.44 8.13
C GLU A 222 13.86 -12.11 7.01
N ARG A 223 13.60 -11.39 5.92
CA ARG A 223 12.95 -11.94 4.73
C ARG A 223 13.93 -12.81 3.92
N THR A 224 13.43 -13.45 2.89
CA THR A 224 14.23 -14.37 2.07
C THR A 224 15.46 -13.70 1.47
N ALA A 225 16.50 -14.48 1.21
CA ALA A 225 17.70 -13.99 0.54
C ALA A 225 17.40 -13.38 -0.85
N GLN A 226 16.36 -13.88 -1.54
CA GLN A 226 15.95 -13.38 -2.84
C GLN A 226 15.37 -11.97 -2.72
N PHE A 227 14.49 -11.73 -1.75
CA PHE A 227 13.93 -10.40 -1.48
C PHE A 227 15.03 -9.41 -1.11
N ARG A 228 15.92 -9.78 -0.17
CA ARG A 228 17.03 -8.93 0.28
C ARG A 228 17.92 -8.52 -0.89
N ARG A 229 18.36 -9.47 -1.74
CA ARG A 229 19.20 -9.16 -2.92
C ARG A 229 18.54 -8.14 -3.84
N PHE A 230 17.25 -8.29 -4.13
CA PHE A 230 16.55 -7.34 -4.99
C PHE A 230 16.45 -5.96 -4.32
N ARG A 231 16.01 -5.90 -3.07
CA ARG A 231 15.94 -4.67 -2.29
C ARG A 231 17.32 -3.97 -2.19
N ASP A 232 18.37 -4.71 -1.86
CA ASP A 232 19.73 -4.18 -1.73
C ASP A 232 20.29 -3.64 -3.04
N SER A 233 19.87 -4.16 -4.17
CA SER A 233 20.24 -3.61 -5.49
C SER A 233 19.65 -2.22 -5.77
N LEU A 234 18.67 -1.80 -4.98
CA LEU A 234 17.94 -0.53 -5.14
C LEU A 234 18.27 0.50 -4.05
N LYS A 235 18.77 0.08 -2.88
CA LYS A 235 18.89 0.91 -1.68
C LYS A 235 19.74 2.17 -1.81
N ASP A 236 20.72 2.17 -2.73
CA ASP A 236 21.59 3.32 -2.94
C ASP A 236 21.02 4.33 -3.95
N ARG A 237 19.89 4.02 -4.58
CA ARG A 237 19.23 4.89 -5.56
C ARG A 237 18.60 6.11 -4.88
N PRO A 238 18.66 7.30 -5.53
CA PRO A 238 17.96 8.48 -5.03
C PRO A 238 16.47 8.26 -4.82
N GLY A 239 15.78 7.56 -5.72
CA GLY A 239 14.36 7.24 -5.60
C GLY A 239 14.01 6.35 -4.42
N PHE A 240 14.90 5.44 -4.02
CA PHE A 240 14.73 4.61 -2.82
C PHE A 240 14.82 5.48 -1.54
N LYS A 241 15.82 6.36 -1.47
CA LYS A 241 16.00 7.31 -0.36
C LYS A 241 14.87 8.32 -0.28
N TRP A 242 14.35 8.72 -1.42
CA TRP A 242 13.17 9.57 -1.49
C TRP A 242 11.94 8.89 -0.88
N ASP A 243 11.71 7.61 -1.15
CA ASP A 243 10.61 6.85 -0.54
C ASP A 243 10.76 6.79 0.99
N GLU A 244 11.97 6.48 1.50
CA GLU A 244 12.26 6.50 2.93
C GLU A 244 11.99 7.88 3.54
N ASP A 245 12.40 8.96 2.86
CA ASP A 245 12.18 10.35 3.29
C ASP A 245 10.69 10.73 3.30
N MET A 246 9.91 10.30 2.30
CA MET A 246 8.46 10.51 2.29
C MET A 246 7.80 9.87 3.50
N TYR A 247 8.15 8.64 3.81
CA TYR A 247 7.65 7.97 5.00
C TYR A 247 8.07 8.67 6.28
N ALA A 248 9.34 8.97 6.45
CA ALA A 248 9.88 9.62 7.65
C ALA A 248 9.23 10.98 7.93
N ARG A 249 8.97 11.78 6.88
CA ARG A 249 8.39 13.13 7.02
C ARG A 249 6.88 13.14 7.13
N HIS A 250 6.18 12.27 6.40
CA HIS A 250 4.76 12.44 6.16
C HIS A 250 3.89 11.29 6.65
N ARG A 251 4.47 10.10 6.96
CA ARG A 251 3.64 8.98 7.40
C ARG A 251 2.95 9.24 8.74
N GLY A 252 3.63 9.96 9.63
CA GLY A 252 3.07 10.47 10.88
C GLY A 252 2.44 9.41 11.80
N THR A 253 1.67 9.87 12.76
CA THR A 253 0.92 9.03 13.69
C THR A 253 -0.44 8.65 13.12
N SER A 254 -0.92 7.46 13.50
CA SER A 254 -2.23 6.99 13.07
C SER A 254 -3.36 7.81 13.70
N ALA A 255 -4.32 8.24 12.88
CA ALA A 255 -5.59 8.83 13.32
C ALA A 255 -6.66 7.77 13.64
N ALA A 256 -6.30 6.47 13.61
CA ALA A 256 -7.22 5.41 13.94
C ALA A 256 -7.62 5.44 15.41
N VAL A 257 -8.91 5.20 15.65
CA VAL A 257 -9.51 5.12 16.99
C VAL A 257 -9.99 3.69 17.29
N ALA A 258 -10.12 3.36 18.57
CA ALA A 258 -10.70 2.07 18.95
C ALA A 258 -12.15 1.96 18.45
N ALA A 259 -12.54 0.75 18.06
CA ALA A 259 -13.95 0.46 17.81
C ALA A 259 -14.73 0.61 19.12
N ALA A 260 -15.84 1.35 19.07
CA ALA A 260 -16.75 1.49 20.18
C ALA A 260 -17.49 0.17 20.46
#